data_388a70920da69242dca671b467114d34
#
_entry.id   388a70920da69242dca671b467114d34
#
_cell.length_a   1.000
_cell.length_b   1.000
_cell.length_c   1.000
_cell.angle_alpha   90.00
_cell.angle_beta   90.00
_cell.angle_gamma   90.00
#
_symmetry.space_group_name_H-M   'P 1'
#
loop_
_entity.id
_entity.type
_entity.pdbx_description
1 polymer ?
#
loop_
_entity_poly.entity_id
_entity_poly.type
_entity_poly.pdbx_seq_one_letter_code
_entity_poly.pdbx_strand_id
1 'polypeptide(L)'
;RQRQMCIRDRTAVSEVYPAFVTWMTKKPSKIIFTRVESQIASSPRHEMEVHVKVGAMKDGTIRAIDMYTLSNTGAYGEHGPTTVGLSGHKSIPLYAKAEAFRFDYDVVYTNVMSAGAYRGYGATQGQFALESAVNELAQKLHMDPVKLRELNMVREGEIMPAYYGERNNSCALDRCLKRAAEMIGWEEKYPCRDMGNGKVRTAGMAIAMQGSCISNVDVGSCTLKLSDDGTYNMLIGAADMGTGCDTTLAQVAAECLECDTDKIAVSGADTDTSPYDSGSYASSTAYITGK
;
A
#
# COMPACT_ATOMS: atom_id res chain seq x y z
N ARG A 1 7.59 22.36 -9.82
CA ARG A 1 7.48 21.00 -9.28
C ARG A 1 5.99 20.64 -9.16
N GLN A 2 5.56 19.72 -9.97
CA GLN A 2 4.21 19.19 -9.84
C GLN A 2 4.23 18.17 -8.70
N ARG A 3 3.54 18.44 -7.60
CA ARG A 3 3.28 17.43 -6.59
C ARG A 3 2.36 16.39 -7.21
N GLN A 4 2.93 15.27 -7.62
CA GLN A 4 2.12 14.09 -7.81
C GLN A 4 1.68 13.65 -6.42
N MET A 5 0.40 13.77 -6.16
CA MET A 5 -0.15 13.27 -4.91
C MET A 5 0.10 11.77 -4.81
N CYS A 6 0.33 11.26 -3.61
CA CYS A 6 0.65 9.87 -3.24
C CYS A 6 -0.26 8.77 -3.80
N ILE A 7 -1.03 9.04 -4.81
CA ILE A 7 -2.05 8.16 -5.37
C ILE A 7 -1.50 7.34 -6.54
N ARG A 8 -0.37 7.76 -7.12
CA ARG A 8 0.23 7.08 -8.27
C ARG A 8 1.72 6.95 -8.10
N ASP A 9 2.12 5.74 -8.14
CA ASP A 9 3.48 5.35 -8.32
C ASP A 9 3.72 5.14 -9.82
N ARG A 10 4.54 6.01 -10.43
CA ARG A 10 5.33 5.66 -11.57
C ARG A 10 4.96 5.83 -12.98
N THR A 11 3.88 6.31 -13.43
CA THR A 11 3.81 6.55 -14.86
C THR A 11 3.91 8.03 -15.13
N ALA A 12 4.91 8.44 -15.92
CA ALA A 12 4.95 9.73 -16.55
C ALA A 12 3.78 9.86 -17.54
N VAL A 13 2.56 9.95 -17.03
CA VAL A 13 1.35 9.97 -17.84
C VAL A 13 1.10 11.35 -18.42
N SER A 14 1.43 12.38 -17.66
CA SER A 14 1.12 13.77 -18.05
C SER A 14 2.33 14.71 -18.04
N GLU A 15 3.45 14.32 -17.42
CA GLU A 15 4.62 15.18 -17.24
C GLU A 15 5.29 15.54 -18.56
N VAL A 16 5.25 14.64 -19.53
CA VAL A 16 5.83 14.86 -20.85
C VAL A 16 5.13 15.97 -21.64
N TYR A 17 3.84 16.18 -21.46
CA TYR A 17 3.08 17.19 -22.20
C TYR A 17 3.50 18.62 -21.83
N PRO A 18 3.48 19.06 -20.57
CA PRO A 18 3.96 20.38 -20.22
C PRO A 18 5.47 20.55 -20.47
N ALA A 19 6.27 19.49 -20.30
CA ALA A 19 7.69 19.55 -20.65
C ALA A 19 7.90 19.83 -22.14
N PHE A 20 7.18 19.14 -23.02
CA PHE A 20 7.23 19.35 -24.45
C PHE A 20 6.75 20.75 -24.84
N VAL A 21 5.64 21.22 -24.28
CA VAL A 21 5.12 22.57 -24.52
C VAL A 21 6.14 23.63 -24.08
N THR A 22 6.76 23.47 -22.91
CA THR A 22 7.81 24.38 -22.42
C THR A 22 9.04 24.37 -23.36
N TRP A 23 9.43 23.16 -23.80
CA TRP A 23 10.57 23.03 -24.73
C TRP A 23 10.34 23.76 -26.07
N MET A 24 9.13 23.61 -26.63
CA MET A 24 8.76 24.25 -27.90
C MET A 24 8.55 25.76 -27.78
N THR A 25 7.89 26.21 -26.73
CA THR A 25 7.48 27.62 -26.57
C THR A 25 8.46 28.47 -25.79
N LYS A 26 9.41 27.85 -25.08
CA LYS A 26 10.32 28.48 -24.10
C LYS A 26 9.59 29.26 -23.00
N LYS A 27 8.36 28.88 -22.71
CA LYS A 27 7.52 29.47 -21.65
C LYS A 27 7.11 28.41 -20.64
N PRO A 28 6.98 28.77 -19.36
CA PRO A 28 6.45 27.85 -18.35
C PRO A 28 5.09 27.31 -18.76
N SER A 29 4.87 26.02 -18.53
CA SER A 29 3.59 25.38 -18.80
C SER A 29 3.20 24.45 -17.65
N LYS A 30 1.91 24.22 -17.49
CA LYS A 30 1.38 23.23 -16.55
C LYS A 30 0.12 22.60 -17.11
N ILE A 31 -0.17 21.38 -16.64
CA ILE A 31 -1.40 20.67 -16.91
C ILE A 31 -2.09 20.33 -15.58
N ILE A 32 -3.40 20.54 -15.51
CA ILE A 32 -4.22 20.19 -14.36
C ILE A 32 -5.45 19.47 -14.89
N PHE A 33 -5.57 18.18 -14.61
CA PHE A 33 -6.73 17.41 -14.99
C PHE A 33 -7.91 17.71 -14.07
N THR A 34 -9.09 17.85 -14.64
CA THR A 34 -10.34 17.68 -13.91
C THR A 34 -10.48 16.25 -13.41
N ARG A 35 -11.43 15.99 -12.53
CA ARG A 35 -11.66 14.63 -12.04
C ARG A 35 -12.02 13.65 -13.16
N VAL A 36 -12.85 14.09 -14.10
CA VAL A 36 -13.24 13.28 -15.27
C VAL A 36 -12.03 12.99 -16.14
N GLU A 37 -11.27 14.00 -16.52
CA GLU A 37 -10.06 13.83 -17.32
C GLU A 37 -9.05 12.92 -16.62
N SER A 38 -8.89 13.05 -15.31
CA SER A 38 -8.01 12.18 -14.54
C SER A 38 -8.44 10.71 -14.62
N GLN A 39 -9.72 10.42 -14.75
CA GLN A 39 -10.21 9.04 -14.85
C GLN A 39 -10.14 8.46 -16.27
N ILE A 40 -10.17 9.28 -17.29
CA ILE A 40 -10.17 8.83 -18.70
C ILE A 40 -8.83 9.03 -19.42
N ALA A 41 -7.92 9.84 -18.86
CA ALA A 41 -6.65 10.18 -19.51
C ALA A 41 -5.42 9.87 -18.63
N SER A 42 -5.58 9.10 -17.56
CA SER A 42 -4.48 8.69 -16.70
C SER A 42 -4.60 7.20 -16.34
N SER A 43 -3.61 6.62 -15.65
CA SER A 43 -3.63 5.20 -15.31
C SER A 43 -4.42 4.94 -14.02
N PRO A 44 -5.68 4.51 -14.08
CA PRO A 44 -6.50 4.23 -12.90
C PRO A 44 -6.08 2.90 -12.24
N ARG A 45 -6.71 2.59 -11.12
CA ARG A 45 -6.60 1.28 -10.48
C ARG A 45 -7.19 0.20 -11.40
N HIS A 46 -6.54 -0.97 -11.45
CA HIS A 46 -7.08 -2.13 -12.17
C HIS A 46 -8.46 -2.51 -11.61
N GLU A 47 -9.41 -2.65 -12.50
CA GLU A 47 -10.68 -3.29 -12.19
C GLU A 47 -10.45 -4.78 -11.99
N MET A 48 -11.01 -5.35 -10.93
CA MET A 48 -10.82 -6.76 -10.59
C MET A 48 -12.13 -7.39 -10.16
N GLU A 49 -12.38 -8.58 -10.65
CA GLU A 49 -13.39 -9.50 -10.13
C GLU A 49 -12.66 -10.57 -9.32
N VAL A 50 -13.03 -10.71 -8.04
CA VAL A 50 -12.32 -11.60 -7.13
C VAL A 50 -13.26 -12.61 -6.52
N HIS A 51 -12.98 -13.89 -6.75
CA HIS A 51 -13.71 -15.01 -6.16
C HIS A 51 -12.91 -15.58 -5.00
N VAL A 52 -13.53 -15.63 -3.83
CA VAL A 52 -12.91 -16.14 -2.61
C VAL A 52 -13.74 -17.26 -1.99
N LYS A 53 -13.09 -18.37 -1.66
CA LYS A 53 -13.66 -19.44 -0.84
C LYS A 53 -12.80 -19.61 0.39
N VAL A 54 -13.42 -19.59 1.56
CA VAL A 54 -12.75 -19.80 2.84
C VAL A 54 -13.35 -21.02 3.50
N GLY A 55 -12.52 -22.02 3.78
CA GLY A 55 -12.88 -23.21 4.52
C GLY A 55 -12.41 -23.09 5.97
N ALA A 56 -13.34 -23.28 6.92
CA ALA A 56 -13.04 -23.24 8.34
C ALA A 56 -13.70 -24.38 9.11
N MET A 57 -13.14 -24.71 10.25
CA MET A 57 -13.74 -25.59 11.23
C MET A 57 -14.86 -24.87 12.00
N LYS A 58 -15.70 -25.62 12.71
CA LYS A 58 -16.78 -25.04 13.52
C LYS A 58 -16.31 -24.15 14.66
N ASP A 59 -15.07 -24.33 15.11
CA ASP A 59 -14.42 -23.51 16.13
C ASP A 59 -13.89 -22.18 15.57
N GLY A 60 -14.01 -21.95 14.26
CA GLY A 60 -13.54 -20.76 13.57
C GLY A 60 -12.11 -20.87 13.00
N THR A 61 -11.41 -21.98 13.20
CA THR A 61 -10.06 -22.16 12.63
C THR A 61 -10.13 -22.25 11.11
N ILE A 62 -9.55 -21.28 10.40
CA ILE A 62 -9.45 -21.26 8.94
C ILE A 62 -8.42 -22.29 8.49
N ARG A 63 -8.85 -23.25 7.67
CA ARG A 63 -8.01 -24.36 7.18
C ARG A 63 -7.62 -24.22 5.71
N ALA A 64 -8.46 -23.56 4.93
CA ALA A 64 -8.21 -23.43 3.49
C ALA A 64 -8.69 -22.07 2.96
N ILE A 65 -7.93 -21.54 2.00
CA ILE A 65 -8.29 -20.33 1.23
C ILE A 65 -8.06 -20.62 -0.25
N ASP A 66 -9.10 -20.43 -1.05
CA ASP A 66 -9.06 -20.53 -2.50
C ASP A 66 -9.49 -19.18 -3.08
N MET A 67 -8.59 -18.55 -3.85
CA MET A 67 -8.80 -17.22 -4.39
C MET A 67 -8.47 -17.20 -5.89
N TYR A 68 -9.39 -16.66 -6.68
CA TYR A 68 -9.19 -16.40 -8.10
C TYR A 68 -9.46 -14.93 -8.39
N THR A 69 -8.59 -14.29 -9.16
CA THR A 69 -8.75 -12.89 -9.55
C THR A 69 -8.70 -12.71 -11.06
N LEU A 70 -9.76 -12.18 -11.65
CA LEU A 70 -9.76 -11.67 -13.02
C LEU A 70 -9.48 -10.17 -13.00
N SER A 71 -8.46 -9.73 -13.72
CA SER A 71 -8.03 -8.32 -13.74
C SER A 71 -8.11 -7.74 -15.15
N ASN A 72 -8.75 -6.58 -15.26
CA ASN A 72 -8.77 -5.78 -16.48
C ASN A 72 -7.58 -4.80 -16.46
N THR A 73 -6.64 -4.99 -17.40
CA THR A 73 -5.47 -4.12 -17.53
C THR A 73 -5.65 -2.98 -18.54
N GLY A 74 -6.80 -2.93 -19.24
CA GLY A 74 -7.03 -1.96 -20.31
C GLY A 74 -6.23 -2.26 -21.57
N ALA A 75 -5.94 -1.24 -22.37
CA ALA A 75 -5.41 -1.40 -23.72
C ALA A 75 -3.93 -1.83 -23.80
N TYR A 76 -3.09 -1.50 -22.80
CA TYR A 76 -1.63 -1.60 -22.90
C TYR A 76 -0.98 -2.52 -21.88
N GLY A 77 -1.71 -3.11 -20.98
CA GLY A 77 -1.19 -4.14 -20.06
C GLY A 77 -0.18 -3.64 -19.01
N GLU A 78 -0.09 -2.35 -18.79
CA GLU A 78 0.83 -1.76 -17.84
C GLU A 78 0.66 -2.31 -16.42
N HIS A 79 1.72 -2.91 -15.86
CA HIS A 79 1.73 -3.50 -14.52
C HIS A 79 0.67 -4.59 -14.25
N GLY A 80 -0.07 -5.06 -15.25
CA GLY A 80 -1.19 -5.98 -15.10
C GLY A 80 -0.86 -7.23 -14.27
N PRO A 81 0.09 -8.09 -14.70
CA PRO A 81 0.41 -9.33 -14.00
C PRO A 81 0.91 -9.10 -12.57
N THR A 82 1.77 -8.10 -12.36
CA THR A 82 2.30 -7.80 -11.03
C THR A 82 1.21 -7.28 -10.09
N THR A 83 0.34 -6.40 -10.61
CA THR A 83 -0.75 -5.83 -9.81
C THR A 83 -1.74 -6.90 -9.38
N VAL A 84 -2.17 -7.78 -10.30
CA VAL A 84 -3.10 -8.86 -9.95
C VAL A 84 -2.46 -9.87 -9.00
N GLY A 85 -1.19 -10.22 -9.21
CA GLY A 85 -0.46 -11.13 -8.32
C GLY A 85 -0.45 -10.67 -6.87
N LEU A 86 -0.32 -9.37 -6.63
CA LEU A 86 -0.34 -8.82 -5.28
C LEU A 86 -1.73 -8.85 -4.62
N SER A 87 -2.81 -9.09 -5.35
CA SER A 87 -4.14 -9.27 -4.74
C SER A 87 -4.19 -10.50 -3.83
N GLY A 88 -3.60 -11.62 -4.24
CA GLY A 88 -3.45 -12.81 -3.41
C GLY A 88 -2.27 -12.73 -2.44
N HIS A 89 -1.10 -12.32 -2.95
CA HIS A 89 0.17 -12.29 -2.19
C HIS A 89 0.16 -11.39 -0.95
N LYS A 90 -0.71 -10.37 -0.91
CA LYS A 90 -0.81 -9.43 0.21
C LYS A 90 -2.10 -9.58 1.01
N SER A 91 -2.90 -10.60 0.72
CA SER A 91 -4.13 -10.89 1.47
C SER A 91 -4.08 -12.24 2.16
N ILE A 92 -3.83 -13.32 1.43
CA ILE A 92 -3.82 -14.70 1.96
C ILE A 92 -2.86 -14.87 3.14
N PRO A 93 -1.62 -14.33 3.13
CA PRO A 93 -0.67 -14.53 4.24
C PRO A 93 -1.11 -13.95 5.57
N LEU A 94 -2.11 -13.07 5.60
CA LEU A 94 -2.68 -12.57 6.85
C LEU A 94 -3.24 -13.69 7.74
N TYR A 95 -3.64 -14.82 7.13
CA TYR A 95 -4.27 -15.97 7.79
C TYR A 95 -3.32 -17.17 7.80
N ALA A 96 -2.28 -17.09 8.62
CA ALA A 96 -1.20 -18.07 8.68
C ALA A 96 -1.62 -19.46 9.18
N LYS A 97 -2.82 -19.60 9.76
CA LYS A 97 -3.36 -20.90 10.20
C LYS A 97 -3.90 -21.76 9.05
N ALA A 98 -4.08 -21.18 7.86
CA ALA A 98 -4.52 -21.94 6.69
C ALA A 98 -3.44 -22.95 6.28
N GLU A 99 -3.85 -24.23 6.19
CA GLU A 99 -2.98 -25.34 5.81
C GLU A 99 -2.95 -25.58 4.31
N ALA A 100 -4.04 -25.18 3.62
CA ALA A 100 -4.18 -25.28 2.19
C ALA A 100 -4.58 -23.92 1.62
N PHE A 101 -3.87 -23.48 0.58
CA PHE A 101 -4.22 -22.27 -0.12
C PHE A 101 -3.94 -22.40 -1.62
N ARG A 102 -4.79 -21.76 -2.42
CA ARG A 102 -4.62 -21.63 -3.85
C ARG A 102 -4.88 -20.19 -4.24
N PHE A 103 -4.06 -19.67 -5.15
CA PHE A 103 -4.27 -18.39 -5.77
C PHE A 103 -3.99 -18.49 -7.27
N ASP A 104 -5.01 -18.30 -8.05
CA ASP A 104 -4.94 -18.24 -9.52
C ASP A 104 -5.47 -16.90 -10.02
N TYR A 105 -4.98 -16.44 -11.16
CA TYR A 105 -5.45 -15.20 -11.75
C TYR A 105 -5.31 -15.17 -13.27
N ASP A 106 -6.16 -14.34 -13.89
CA ASP A 106 -6.06 -13.96 -15.28
C ASP A 106 -6.00 -12.45 -15.44
N VAL A 107 -5.27 -11.98 -16.45
CA VAL A 107 -5.18 -10.57 -16.83
C VAL A 107 -5.63 -10.43 -18.27
N VAL A 108 -6.63 -9.60 -18.50
CA VAL A 108 -7.23 -9.42 -19.81
C VAL A 108 -7.02 -8.00 -20.34
N TYR A 109 -6.76 -7.91 -21.63
CA TYR A 109 -6.78 -6.65 -22.37
C TYR A 109 -8.21 -6.25 -22.72
N THR A 110 -8.49 -4.97 -22.66
CA THR A 110 -9.77 -4.41 -23.10
C THR A 110 -9.56 -3.06 -23.80
N ASN A 111 -10.62 -2.51 -24.38
CA ASN A 111 -10.57 -1.23 -25.10
C ASN A 111 -10.77 -0.01 -24.17
N VAL A 112 -10.57 -0.18 -22.88
CA VAL A 112 -10.55 0.97 -21.93
C VAL A 112 -9.12 1.45 -21.75
N MET A 113 -8.96 2.59 -21.07
CA MET A 113 -7.63 3.12 -20.79
C MET A 113 -6.79 2.14 -19.98
N SER A 114 -5.47 2.22 -20.17
CA SER A 114 -4.52 1.38 -19.44
C SER A 114 -4.59 1.64 -17.94
N ALA A 115 -4.85 0.61 -17.18
CA ALA A 115 -4.70 0.65 -15.74
C ALA A 115 -3.22 0.60 -15.35
N GLY A 116 -2.84 1.22 -14.26
CA GLY A 116 -1.44 1.33 -13.85
C GLY A 116 -1.20 1.06 -12.38
N ALA A 117 0.00 1.39 -11.95
CA ALA A 117 0.38 1.31 -10.55
C ALA A 117 -0.38 2.35 -9.72
N TYR A 118 -1.35 1.92 -8.98
CA TYR A 118 -2.14 2.76 -8.10
C TYR A 118 -1.91 2.35 -6.63
N ARG A 119 -1.88 3.30 -5.71
CA ARG A 119 -1.60 3.09 -4.28
C ARG A 119 -2.23 1.82 -3.71
N GLY A 120 -1.41 0.93 -3.13
CA GLY A 120 -1.82 -0.40 -2.67
C GLY A 120 -1.66 -1.51 -3.73
N TYR A 121 -1.51 -1.20 -5.01
CA TYR A 121 -1.01 -2.02 -6.10
C TYR A 121 -1.57 -3.46 -6.13
N GLY A 122 -2.90 -3.58 -6.17
CA GLY A 122 -3.63 -4.86 -6.16
C GLY A 122 -3.96 -5.39 -4.77
N ALA A 123 -3.12 -5.15 -3.77
CA ALA A 123 -3.37 -5.59 -2.40
C ALA A 123 -4.71 -5.10 -1.84
N THR A 124 -5.08 -3.86 -2.13
CA THR A 124 -6.36 -3.28 -1.67
C THR A 124 -7.58 -4.04 -2.17
N GLN A 125 -7.57 -4.48 -3.43
CA GLN A 125 -8.67 -5.25 -4.02
C GLN A 125 -8.73 -6.65 -3.39
N GLY A 126 -7.57 -7.33 -3.27
CA GLY A 126 -7.50 -8.65 -2.67
C GLY A 126 -7.89 -8.67 -1.21
N GLN A 127 -7.41 -7.69 -0.45
CA GLN A 127 -7.79 -7.56 0.96
C GLN A 127 -9.27 -7.26 1.15
N PHE A 128 -9.84 -6.36 0.34
CA PHE A 128 -11.27 -6.10 0.36
C PHE A 128 -12.09 -7.38 0.16
N ALA A 129 -11.73 -8.18 -0.84
CA ALA A 129 -12.43 -9.42 -1.15
C ALA A 129 -12.28 -10.48 -0.05
N LEU A 130 -11.04 -10.73 0.42
CA LEU A 130 -10.79 -11.73 1.46
C LEU A 130 -11.42 -11.31 2.79
N GLU A 131 -11.27 -10.06 3.21
CA GLU A 131 -11.82 -9.56 4.46
C GLU A 131 -13.35 -9.54 4.47
N SER A 132 -13.98 -9.30 3.30
CA SER A 132 -15.42 -9.46 3.12
C SER A 132 -15.85 -10.92 3.30
N ALA A 133 -15.15 -11.87 2.69
CA ALA A 133 -15.41 -13.29 2.86
C ALA A 133 -15.21 -13.76 4.31
N VAL A 134 -14.21 -13.23 5.02
CA VAL A 134 -13.99 -13.52 6.45
C VAL A 134 -15.10 -12.95 7.31
N ASN A 135 -15.65 -11.78 6.99
CA ASN A 135 -16.83 -11.26 7.69
C ASN A 135 -18.07 -12.12 7.47
N GLU A 136 -18.31 -12.59 6.23
CA GLU A 136 -19.40 -13.53 5.94
C GLU A 136 -19.22 -14.86 6.67
N LEU A 137 -17.99 -15.38 6.76
CA LEU A 137 -17.66 -16.56 7.52
C LEU A 137 -17.99 -16.36 9.01
N ALA A 138 -17.61 -15.22 9.59
CA ALA A 138 -17.93 -14.90 10.98
C ALA A 138 -19.45 -14.93 11.25
N GLN A 139 -20.24 -14.36 10.34
CA GLN A 139 -21.70 -14.40 10.42
C GLN A 139 -22.25 -15.84 10.37
N LYS A 140 -21.75 -16.67 9.45
CA LYS A 140 -22.16 -18.08 9.30
C LYS A 140 -21.80 -18.92 10.51
N LEU A 141 -20.70 -18.62 11.18
CA LEU A 141 -20.24 -19.27 12.39
C LEU A 141 -20.87 -18.69 13.67
N HIS A 142 -21.65 -17.62 13.56
CA HIS A 142 -22.15 -16.84 14.70
C HIS A 142 -21.01 -16.40 15.64
N MET A 143 -19.87 -16.05 15.08
CA MET A 143 -18.67 -15.64 15.79
C MET A 143 -18.41 -14.15 15.58
N ASP A 144 -17.87 -13.49 16.59
CA ASP A 144 -17.41 -12.10 16.49
C ASP A 144 -16.27 -12.00 15.45
N PRO A 145 -16.36 -11.10 14.45
CA PRO A 145 -15.33 -10.94 13.43
C PRO A 145 -13.94 -10.56 13.98
N VAL A 146 -13.86 -9.87 15.12
CA VAL A 146 -12.60 -9.57 15.80
C VAL A 146 -11.99 -10.85 16.36
N LYS A 147 -12.80 -11.67 17.08
CA LYS A 147 -12.35 -12.95 17.62
C LYS A 147 -11.92 -13.94 16.54
N LEU A 148 -12.66 -13.99 15.41
CA LEU A 148 -12.28 -14.82 14.28
C LEU A 148 -10.89 -14.43 13.72
N ARG A 149 -10.59 -13.13 13.64
CA ARG A 149 -9.27 -12.66 13.21
C ARG A 149 -8.19 -12.94 14.23
N GLU A 150 -8.45 -12.70 15.51
CA GLU A 150 -7.51 -13.02 16.60
C GLU A 150 -7.10 -14.50 16.60
N LEU A 151 -8.03 -15.40 16.27
CA LEU A 151 -7.76 -16.83 16.18
C LEU A 151 -6.84 -17.18 15.01
N ASN A 152 -6.98 -16.50 13.87
CA ASN A 152 -6.40 -16.96 12.59
C ASN A 152 -5.30 -16.07 12.05
N MET A 153 -5.17 -14.81 12.49
CA MET A 153 -4.19 -13.89 11.94
C MET A 153 -2.76 -14.31 12.26
N VAL A 154 -1.87 -13.94 11.35
CA VAL A 154 -0.43 -14.15 11.52
C VAL A 154 0.11 -13.39 12.73
N ARG A 155 1.06 -14.00 13.43
CA ARG A 155 1.74 -13.45 14.60
C ARG A 155 3.24 -13.27 14.35
N GLU A 156 3.87 -12.48 15.20
CA GLU A 156 5.33 -12.38 15.22
C GLU A 156 5.97 -13.76 15.45
N GLY A 157 7.01 -14.06 14.70
CA GLY A 157 7.73 -15.34 14.75
C GLY A 157 7.09 -16.48 13.94
N GLU A 158 5.84 -16.35 13.49
CA GLU A 158 5.20 -17.39 12.68
C GLU A 158 5.73 -17.40 11.24
N ILE A 159 5.67 -18.58 10.64
CA ILE A 159 5.93 -18.76 9.21
C ILE A 159 4.67 -18.42 8.43
N MET A 160 4.83 -17.73 7.32
CA MET A 160 3.76 -17.40 6.39
C MET A 160 3.87 -18.27 5.12
N PRO A 161 3.23 -19.44 5.06
CA PRO A 161 3.39 -20.37 3.94
C PRO A 161 3.00 -19.75 2.60
N ALA A 162 1.94 -18.93 2.58
CA ALA A 162 1.48 -18.23 1.39
C ALA A 162 2.34 -17.00 1.03
N TYR A 163 3.41 -16.72 1.77
CA TYR A 163 4.37 -15.65 1.49
C TYR A 163 5.79 -16.21 1.47
N TYR A 164 6.06 -17.03 0.46
CA TYR A 164 7.36 -17.69 0.24
C TYR A 164 7.90 -18.53 1.41
N GLY A 165 7.05 -18.84 2.41
CA GLY A 165 7.51 -19.51 3.63
C GLY A 165 8.37 -18.62 4.53
N GLU A 166 8.31 -17.32 4.35
CA GLU A 166 9.08 -16.35 5.15
C GLU A 166 8.57 -16.29 6.59
N ARG A 167 9.50 -16.06 7.51
CA ARG A 167 9.18 -15.79 8.91
C ARG A 167 8.76 -14.35 9.11
N ASN A 168 7.68 -14.14 9.83
CA ASN A 168 7.22 -12.82 10.22
C ASN A 168 8.03 -12.31 11.43
N ASN A 169 9.13 -11.64 11.19
CA ASN A 169 10.11 -11.26 12.22
C ASN A 169 9.66 -10.07 13.08
N SER A 170 8.69 -9.29 12.63
CA SER A 170 8.15 -8.15 13.36
C SER A 170 6.68 -7.98 13.03
N CYS A 171 5.81 -8.09 14.02
CA CYS A 171 4.37 -7.98 13.83
C CYS A 171 3.68 -7.44 15.07
N ALA A 172 2.87 -6.42 14.90
CA ALA A 172 2.02 -5.85 15.93
C ALA A 172 0.53 -5.91 15.56
N LEU A 173 0.16 -6.79 14.61
CA LEU A 173 -1.20 -6.86 14.05
C LEU A 173 -2.25 -7.14 15.14
N ASP A 174 -1.93 -8.02 16.09
CA ASP A 174 -2.79 -8.32 17.24
C ASP A 174 -3.02 -7.10 18.14
N ARG A 175 -1.96 -6.36 18.44
CA ARG A 175 -2.05 -5.12 19.21
C ARG A 175 -2.82 -4.03 18.46
N CYS A 176 -2.61 -3.93 17.14
CA CYS A 176 -3.37 -3.03 16.29
C CYS A 176 -4.87 -3.37 16.28
N LEU A 177 -5.21 -4.66 16.10
CA LEU A 177 -6.58 -5.13 16.10
C LEU A 177 -7.28 -4.80 17.43
N LYS A 178 -6.64 -5.14 18.55
CA LYS A 178 -7.16 -4.86 19.90
C LYS A 178 -7.36 -3.36 20.11
N ARG A 179 -6.34 -2.56 19.79
CA ARG A 179 -6.41 -1.10 19.97
C ARG A 179 -7.48 -0.47 19.09
N ALA A 180 -7.64 -0.90 17.85
CA ALA A 180 -8.68 -0.42 16.96
C ALA A 180 -10.09 -0.76 17.49
N ALA A 181 -10.29 -1.98 18.01
CA ALA A 181 -11.54 -2.40 18.62
C ALA A 181 -11.88 -1.54 19.87
N GLU A 182 -10.91 -1.29 20.74
CA GLU A 182 -11.08 -0.39 21.89
C GLU A 182 -11.47 1.03 21.45
N MET A 183 -10.71 1.61 20.50
CA MET A 183 -10.90 3.00 20.05
C MET A 183 -12.26 3.23 19.40
N ILE A 184 -12.78 2.24 18.67
CA ILE A 184 -14.12 2.36 18.06
C ILE A 184 -15.25 2.05 19.04
N GLY A 185 -14.97 1.47 20.19
CA GLY A 185 -15.97 0.96 21.12
C GLY A 185 -16.72 -0.24 20.52
N TRP A 186 -15.97 -1.26 20.13
CA TRP A 186 -16.49 -2.42 19.39
C TRP A 186 -17.63 -3.12 20.12
N GLU A 187 -17.44 -3.44 21.39
CA GLU A 187 -18.42 -4.18 22.21
C GLU A 187 -19.78 -3.47 22.35
N GLU A 188 -19.76 -2.13 22.29
CA GLU A 188 -20.98 -1.33 22.37
C GLU A 188 -21.71 -1.16 21.04
N LYS A 189 -20.99 -1.29 19.91
CA LYS A 189 -21.49 -0.95 18.57
C LYS A 189 -21.74 -2.16 17.68
N TYR A 190 -21.07 -3.27 17.95
CA TYR A 190 -21.24 -4.50 17.17
C TYR A 190 -22.22 -5.47 17.85
N PRO A 191 -23.11 -6.19 17.12
CA PRO A 191 -23.29 -6.14 15.68
C PRO A 191 -23.96 -4.86 15.16
N CYS A 192 -24.83 -4.24 15.94
CA CYS A 192 -25.43 -2.96 15.64
C CYS A 192 -26.08 -2.33 16.87
N ARG A 193 -26.19 -1.02 16.86
CA ARG A 193 -26.89 -0.22 17.86
C ARG A 193 -28.01 0.56 17.20
N ASP A 194 -29.24 0.39 17.68
CA ASP A 194 -30.35 1.24 17.30
C ASP A 194 -30.15 2.64 17.92
N MET A 195 -30.14 3.65 17.07
CA MET A 195 -29.94 5.05 17.48
C MET A 195 -31.27 5.76 17.75
N GLY A 196 -32.43 5.09 17.61
CA GLY A 196 -33.74 5.71 17.50
C GLY A 196 -33.91 6.37 16.13
N ASN A 197 -35.02 7.03 15.89
CA ASN A 197 -35.32 7.77 14.67
C ASN A 197 -35.10 7.00 13.32
N GLY A 198 -35.18 5.69 13.33
CA GLY A 198 -34.99 4.82 12.15
C GLY A 198 -33.54 4.68 11.68
N LYS A 199 -32.56 5.08 12.48
CA LYS A 199 -31.13 4.92 12.17
C LYS A 199 -30.51 3.80 12.98
N VAL A 200 -29.64 3.03 12.33
CA VAL A 200 -28.81 2.00 12.95
C VAL A 200 -27.35 2.34 12.77
N ARG A 201 -26.56 2.18 13.81
CA ARG A 201 -25.10 2.31 13.76
C ARG A 201 -24.47 0.95 13.98
N THR A 202 -23.49 0.60 13.16
CA THR A 202 -22.67 -0.58 13.32
C THR A 202 -21.20 -0.26 13.21
N ALA A 203 -20.35 -1.17 13.62
CA ALA A 203 -18.90 -1.14 13.42
C ALA A 203 -18.47 -2.31 12.54
N GLY A 204 -17.44 -2.13 11.74
CA GLY A 204 -16.79 -3.15 10.94
C GLY A 204 -15.29 -3.20 11.24
N MET A 205 -14.69 -4.38 11.08
CA MET A 205 -13.27 -4.60 11.28
C MET A 205 -12.68 -5.35 10.09
N ALA A 206 -11.50 -4.93 9.68
CA ALA A 206 -10.66 -5.60 8.69
C ALA A 206 -9.19 -5.47 9.11
N ILE A 207 -8.37 -6.42 8.68
CA ILE A 207 -6.91 -6.37 8.82
C ILE A 207 -6.27 -6.24 7.46
N ALA A 208 -5.07 -5.67 7.41
CA ALA A 208 -4.36 -5.45 6.16
C ALA A 208 -2.86 -5.57 6.36
N MET A 209 -2.16 -5.94 5.29
CA MET A 209 -0.72 -5.87 5.19
C MET A 209 -0.28 -5.24 3.88
N GLN A 210 0.91 -4.67 3.86
CA GLN A 210 1.58 -4.20 2.66
C GLN A 210 3.07 -4.55 2.76
N GLY A 211 3.63 -5.03 1.64
CA GLY A 211 5.08 -5.23 1.53
C GLY A 211 5.76 -3.91 1.20
N SER A 212 6.94 -3.69 1.76
CA SER A 212 7.80 -2.56 1.43
C SER A 212 9.07 -3.06 0.75
N CYS A 213 9.55 -2.32 -0.22
CA CYS A 213 10.69 -2.56 -1.12
C CYS A 213 10.60 -3.80 -2.02
N ILE A 214 11.40 -3.79 -3.07
CA ILE A 214 11.68 -4.95 -3.92
C ILE A 214 13.15 -5.31 -3.67
N SER A 215 13.36 -6.46 -3.06
CA SER A 215 14.70 -6.91 -2.68
C SER A 215 15.65 -6.96 -3.89
N ASN A 216 16.85 -6.42 -3.72
CA ASN A 216 17.90 -6.33 -4.75
C ASN A 216 17.54 -5.52 -6.03
N VAL A 217 16.49 -4.71 -6.00
CA VAL A 217 16.07 -3.86 -7.12
C VAL A 217 16.05 -2.39 -6.73
N ASP A 218 15.44 -2.07 -5.60
CA ASP A 218 15.30 -0.70 -5.15
C ASP A 218 16.64 -0.14 -4.65
N VAL A 219 16.97 1.08 -5.12
CA VAL A 219 18.18 1.81 -4.75
C VAL A 219 17.77 3.19 -4.26
N GLY A 220 18.28 3.58 -3.11
CA GLY A 220 18.21 4.95 -2.58
C GLY A 220 19.61 5.45 -2.26
N SER A 221 19.84 6.74 -2.42
CA SER A 221 21.13 7.34 -2.10
C SER A 221 20.94 8.66 -1.36
N CYS A 222 21.86 8.92 -0.45
CA CYS A 222 21.95 10.15 0.31
C CYS A 222 23.39 10.66 0.30
N THR A 223 23.55 11.97 0.17
CA THR A 223 24.82 12.64 0.40
C THR A 223 24.65 13.62 1.55
N LEU A 224 25.43 13.45 2.61
CA LEU A 224 25.38 14.29 3.79
C LEU A 224 26.66 15.12 3.88
N LYS A 225 26.52 16.44 4.02
CA LYS A 225 27.62 17.37 4.14
C LYS A 225 27.47 18.20 5.40
N LEU A 226 28.48 18.17 6.27
CA LEU A 226 28.60 19.07 7.41
C LEU A 226 29.04 20.45 6.93
N SER A 227 28.35 21.49 7.36
CA SER A 227 28.69 22.89 7.14
C SER A 227 29.49 23.47 8.31
N ASP A 228 30.20 24.58 8.08
CA ASP A 228 31.08 25.21 9.07
C ASP A 228 30.33 25.76 10.30
N ASP A 229 29.02 25.99 10.16
CA ASP A 229 28.13 26.44 11.23
C ASP A 229 27.55 25.30 12.09
N GLY A 230 27.95 24.04 11.82
CA GLY A 230 27.47 22.87 12.53
C GLY A 230 26.11 22.36 12.05
N THR A 231 25.60 22.84 10.92
CA THR A 231 24.42 22.30 10.25
C THR A 231 24.80 21.25 9.21
N TYR A 232 23.84 20.45 8.78
CA TYR A 232 24.01 19.42 7.74
C TYR A 232 23.17 19.75 6.52
N ASN A 233 23.76 19.62 5.35
CA ASN A 233 23.04 19.61 4.08
C ASN A 233 22.90 18.17 3.63
N MET A 234 21.64 17.70 3.53
CA MET A 234 21.29 16.36 3.08
C MET A 234 20.72 16.40 1.68
N LEU A 235 21.46 15.84 0.70
CA LEU A 235 21.03 15.70 -0.68
C LEU A 235 20.47 14.29 -0.87
N ILE A 236 19.22 14.17 -1.30
CA ILE A 236 18.55 12.90 -1.53
C ILE A 236 17.97 12.82 -2.94
N GLY A 237 18.05 11.66 -3.57
CA GLY A 237 17.36 11.38 -4.84
C GLY A 237 15.86 11.16 -4.67
N ALA A 238 15.42 10.78 -3.47
CA ALA A 238 14.03 10.57 -3.15
C ALA A 238 13.17 11.83 -3.36
N ALA A 239 11.99 11.65 -3.98
CA ALA A 239 11.07 12.75 -4.24
C ALA A 239 9.88 12.70 -3.28
N ASP A 240 9.63 13.79 -2.56
CA ASP A 240 8.43 13.91 -1.75
C ASP A 240 7.19 14.13 -2.62
N MET A 241 6.40 13.09 -2.75
CA MET A 241 5.13 13.10 -3.48
C MET A 241 3.92 13.45 -2.58
N GLY A 242 4.17 14.02 -1.40
CA GLY A 242 3.18 14.23 -0.34
C GLY A 242 3.23 13.13 0.74
N THR A 243 4.28 12.31 0.73
CA THR A 243 4.54 11.27 1.75
C THR A 243 5.23 11.83 3.00
N GLY A 244 5.81 13.02 2.92
CA GLY A 244 6.63 13.59 3.98
C GLY A 244 8.02 12.95 4.08
N CYS A 245 8.54 12.40 2.97
CA CYS A 245 9.82 11.69 3.01
C CYS A 245 10.99 12.62 3.35
N ASP A 246 10.96 13.87 2.92
CA ASP A 246 12.00 14.84 3.28
C ASP A 246 12.12 15.00 4.81
N THR A 247 10.98 15.17 5.49
CA THR A 247 10.93 15.25 6.96
C THR A 247 11.33 13.92 7.62
N THR A 248 10.81 12.80 7.12
CA THR A 248 11.13 11.48 7.68
C THR A 248 12.61 11.16 7.57
N LEU A 249 13.23 11.43 6.42
CA LEU A 249 14.65 11.17 6.21
C LEU A 249 15.53 12.12 7.03
N ALA A 250 15.09 13.39 7.22
CA ALA A 250 15.77 14.31 8.15
C ALA A 250 15.73 13.78 9.60
N GLN A 251 14.60 13.21 10.04
CA GLN A 251 14.49 12.59 11.36
C GLN A 251 15.41 11.38 11.52
N VAL A 252 15.47 10.51 10.50
CA VAL A 252 16.40 9.38 10.50
C VAL A 252 17.85 9.84 10.60
N ALA A 253 18.25 10.84 9.80
CA ALA A 253 19.59 11.38 9.84
C ALA A 253 19.90 12.06 11.18
N ALA A 254 18.94 12.81 11.75
CA ALA A 254 19.10 13.45 13.05
C ALA A 254 19.32 12.44 14.18
N GLU A 255 18.57 11.34 14.17
CA GLU A 255 18.74 10.24 15.14
C GLU A 255 20.13 9.60 15.02
N CYS A 256 20.58 9.32 13.78
CA CYS A 256 21.91 8.75 13.55
C CYS A 256 23.07 9.69 13.91
N LEU A 257 22.88 11.00 13.78
CA LEU A 257 23.88 12.03 14.04
C LEU A 257 23.81 12.59 15.48
N GLU A 258 22.85 12.10 16.27
CA GLU A 258 22.58 12.56 17.63
C GLU A 258 22.42 14.10 17.72
N CYS A 259 21.66 14.68 16.78
CA CYS A 259 21.38 16.11 16.71
C CYS A 259 19.88 16.41 16.52
N ASP A 260 19.51 17.67 16.67
CA ASP A 260 18.14 18.11 16.42
C ASP A 260 17.83 18.13 14.91
N THR A 261 16.59 17.80 14.55
CA THR A 261 16.14 17.74 13.14
C THR A 261 16.26 19.09 12.42
N ASP A 262 16.20 20.21 13.15
CA ASP A 262 16.36 21.57 12.61
C ASP A 262 17.80 21.86 12.13
N LYS A 263 18.77 21.04 12.54
CA LYS A 263 20.15 21.10 12.03
C LYS A 263 20.31 20.50 10.63
N ILE A 264 19.28 19.85 10.09
CA ILE A 264 19.36 19.12 8.81
C ILE A 264 18.52 19.84 7.75
N ALA A 265 19.19 20.48 6.82
CA ALA A 265 18.57 21.05 5.62
C ALA A 265 18.50 20.00 4.51
N VAL A 266 17.29 19.64 4.10
CA VAL A 266 17.06 18.63 3.04
C VAL A 266 16.90 19.32 1.69
N SER A 267 17.63 18.84 0.71
CA SER A 267 17.45 19.16 -0.71
C SER A 267 17.26 17.87 -1.49
N GLY A 268 16.07 17.69 -2.06
CA GLY A 268 15.73 16.48 -2.77
C GLY A 268 15.20 16.71 -4.17
N ALA A 269 15.29 15.69 -5.02
CA ALA A 269 14.72 15.64 -6.36
C ALA A 269 15.18 16.78 -7.29
N ASP A 270 16.44 17.18 -7.17
CA ASP A 270 17.12 18.09 -8.09
C ASP A 270 18.16 17.29 -8.90
N THR A 271 17.94 17.15 -10.20
CA THR A 271 18.78 16.32 -11.06
C THR A 271 20.22 16.84 -11.24
N ASP A 272 20.48 18.09 -10.87
CA ASP A 272 21.83 18.67 -10.94
C ASP A 272 22.67 18.35 -9.71
N THR A 273 22.03 18.11 -8.56
CA THR A 273 22.72 17.98 -7.27
C THR A 273 22.40 16.71 -6.50
N SER A 274 21.21 16.12 -6.71
CA SER A 274 20.76 14.94 -5.97
C SER A 274 21.44 13.67 -6.48
N PRO A 275 21.82 12.75 -5.58
CA PRO A 275 22.30 11.43 -5.98
C PRO A 275 21.17 10.59 -6.58
N TYR A 276 21.51 9.44 -7.18
CA TYR A 276 20.55 8.56 -7.82
C TYR A 276 19.59 7.92 -6.81
N ASP A 277 18.34 7.83 -7.20
CA ASP A 277 17.28 7.07 -6.51
C ASP A 277 16.43 6.37 -7.58
N SER A 278 16.06 5.13 -7.34
CA SER A 278 15.26 4.35 -8.29
C SER A 278 13.79 4.78 -8.37
N GLY A 279 13.36 5.62 -7.45
CA GLY A 279 11.98 6.06 -7.27
C GLY A 279 11.26 5.39 -6.10
N SER A 280 10.16 5.97 -5.69
CA SER A 280 9.38 5.52 -4.53
C SER A 280 8.55 4.27 -4.84
N TYR A 281 9.20 3.21 -5.28
CA TYR A 281 8.56 1.95 -5.65
C TYR A 281 8.21 1.12 -4.42
N ALA A 282 7.15 0.32 -4.52
CA ALA A 282 6.76 -0.64 -3.51
C ALA A 282 6.84 -0.10 -2.07
N SER A 283 6.58 1.20 -1.87
CA SER A 283 6.66 1.86 -0.56
C SER A 283 8.06 1.80 0.08
N SER A 284 9.11 1.89 -0.72
CA SER A 284 10.49 1.63 -0.30
C SER A 284 11.25 2.84 0.23
N THR A 285 10.86 4.08 -0.12
CA THR A 285 11.66 5.30 0.08
C THR A 285 12.21 5.44 1.50
N ALA A 286 11.35 5.44 2.50
CA ALA A 286 11.79 5.63 3.89
C ALA A 286 12.71 4.49 4.39
N TYR A 287 12.50 3.26 3.88
CA TYR A 287 13.29 2.11 4.26
C TYR A 287 14.64 2.05 3.53
N ILE A 288 14.66 2.27 2.22
CA ILE A 288 15.86 2.12 1.40
C ILE A 288 16.77 3.34 1.52
N THR A 289 16.22 4.55 1.36
CA THR A 289 17.02 5.78 1.46
C THR A 289 17.36 6.14 2.92
N GLY A 290 16.54 5.68 3.87
CA GLY A 290 16.77 5.90 5.30
C GLY A 290 17.70 4.87 5.96
N LYS A 291 18.16 3.84 5.24
CA LYS A 291 19.11 2.84 5.72
C LYS A 291 20.56 3.36 5.60
#